data_c45ee21e44cade4ecf7ef3a91ae3384d
#
_entry.id   c45ee21e44cade4ecf7ef3a91ae3384d
#
_cell.length_a   1.000
_cell.length_b   1.000
_cell.length_c   1.000
_cell.angle_alpha   90.00
_cell.angle_beta   90.00
_cell.angle_gamma   90.00
#
_symmetry.space_group_name_H-M   'P 1'
#
loop_
_entity.id
_entity.type
_entity.pdbx_description
1 polymer ?
#
loop_
_entity_poly.entity_id
_entity_poly.type
_entity_poly.pdbx_seq_one_letter_code
_entity_poly.pdbx_strand_id
1 'polypeptide(L)'
;MNKQEFYKNIQKIETAYNKKFSKEELMLWFKEFMTTETSEFEKAVNKTIKEIKFIPKIADVRARITVNPNDYYTNDPYAYLYKNLEWCELVKEW
;
A
#
# COMPACT_ATOMS: atom_id res chain seq x y z
N MET A 1 9.63 -5.83 3.85
CA MET A 1 8.21 -6.02 3.45
C MET A 1 8.13 -7.13 2.41
N ASN A 2 7.24 -8.07 2.57
CA ASN A 2 7.06 -9.13 1.57
C ASN A 2 5.96 -8.75 0.57
N LYS A 3 5.84 -9.55 -0.49
CA LYS A 3 4.87 -9.24 -1.56
C LYS A 3 3.43 -9.26 -1.08
N GLN A 4 3.11 -10.14 -0.16
CA GLN A 4 1.77 -10.26 0.38
C GLN A 4 1.38 -9.01 1.17
N GLU A 5 2.25 -8.55 2.03
CA GLU A 5 2.02 -7.34 2.81
C GLU A 5 1.93 -6.12 1.90
N PHE A 6 2.78 -6.08 0.89
CA PHE A 6 2.75 -5.00 -0.08
C PHE A 6 1.41 -4.98 -0.83
N TYR A 7 0.99 -6.13 -1.33
CA TYR A 7 -0.24 -6.19 -2.12
C TYR A 7 -1.48 -5.91 -1.29
N LYS A 8 -1.45 -6.25 -0.01
CA LYS A 8 -2.52 -5.89 0.91
C LYS A 8 -2.77 -4.38 0.88
N ASN A 9 -1.70 -3.61 0.95
CA ASN A 9 -1.80 -2.16 0.93
C ASN A 9 -2.18 -1.63 -0.45
N ILE A 10 -1.70 -2.29 -1.50
CA ILE A 10 -2.08 -1.91 -2.86
C ILE A 10 -3.57 -2.16 -3.09
N GLN A 11 -4.13 -3.22 -2.53
CA GLN A 11 -5.57 -3.48 -2.65
C GLN A 11 -6.40 -2.38 -2.01
N LYS A 12 -5.91 -1.77 -0.94
CA LYS A 12 -6.60 -0.61 -0.34
C LYS A 12 -6.70 0.52 -1.36
N ILE A 13 -5.61 0.79 -2.06
CA ILE A 13 -5.60 1.83 -3.09
C ILE A 13 -6.52 1.44 -4.25
N GLU A 14 -6.45 0.21 -4.69
CA GLU A 14 -7.31 -0.26 -5.78
C GLU A 14 -8.77 -0.08 -5.45
N THR A 15 -9.15 -0.44 -4.24
CA THR A 15 -10.54 -0.34 -3.80
C THR A 15 -10.96 1.10 -3.58
N ALA A 16 -10.12 1.88 -2.91
CA ALA A 16 -10.44 3.26 -2.56
C ALA A 16 -10.58 4.16 -3.77
N TYR A 17 -9.78 3.90 -4.80
CA TYR A 17 -9.76 4.75 -6.00
C TYR A 17 -10.34 4.08 -7.23
N ASN A 18 -10.91 2.89 -7.06
CA ASN A 18 -11.49 2.12 -8.15
C ASN A 18 -10.50 1.97 -9.32
N LYS A 19 -9.29 1.53 -8.99
CA LYS A 19 -8.20 1.36 -9.94
C LYS A 19 -7.66 -0.06 -9.85
N LYS A 20 -7.19 -0.57 -10.98
CA LYS A 20 -6.46 -1.83 -11.01
C LYS A 20 -5.03 -1.58 -11.43
N PHE A 21 -4.09 -2.13 -10.65
CA PHE A 21 -2.68 -2.04 -10.98
C PHE A 21 -2.32 -3.15 -11.96
N SER A 22 -1.55 -2.79 -12.99
CA SER A 22 -0.99 -3.80 -13.88
C SER A 22 0.18 -4.48 -13.19
N LYS A 23 0.64 -5.59 -13.76
CA LYS A 23 1.79 -6.29 -13.22
C LYS A 23 3.03 -5.40 -13.21
N GLU A 24 3.23 -4.63 -14.26
CA GLU A 24 4.35 -3.71 -14.38
C GLU A 24 4.28 -2.61 -13.33
N GLU A 25 3.11 -2.08 -13.09
CA GLU A 25 2.92 -1.08 -12.05
C GLU A 25 3.21 -1.66 -10.66
N LEU A 26 2.73 -2.87 -10.41
CA LEU A 26 2.99 -3.54 -9.13
C LEU A 26 4.47 -3.76 -8.89
N MET A 27 5.17 -4.19 -9.93
CA MET A 27 6.61 -4.42 -9.83
C MET A 27 7.36 -3.12 -9.56
N LEU A 28 7.00 -2.06 -10.26
CA LEU A 28 7.63 -0.75 -10.06
C LEU A 28 7.40 -0.23 -8.65
N TRP A 29 6.17 -0.28 -8.18
CA TRP A 29 5.83 0.16 -6.83
C TRP A 29 6.53 -0.67 -5.77
N PHE A 30 6.57 -1.98 -5.96
CA PHE A 30 7.24 -2.85 -5.00
C PHE A 30 8.72 -2.54 -4.93
N LYS A 31 9.35 -2.34 -6.08
CA LYS A 31 10.77 -2.00 -6.14
C LYS A 31 11.07 -0.69 -5.40
N GLU A 32 10.17 0.27 -5.50
CA GLU A 32 10.35 1.56 -4.83
C GLU A 32 10.21 1.47 -3.31
N PHE A 33 9.35 0.57 -2.83
CA PHE A 33 9.04 0.51 -1.41
C PHE A 33 9.55 -0.74 -0.71
N MET A 34 10.29 -1.60 -1.39
CA MET A 34 10.71 -2.88 -0.82
C MET A 34 11.61 -2.73 0.40
N THR A 35 12.34 -1.63 0.50
CA THR A 35 13.21 -1.36 1.64
C THR A 35 12.49 -0.60 2.76
N THR A 36 11.28 -0.18 2.54
CA THR A 36 10.48 0.51 3.53
C THR A 36 9.84 -0.50 4.47
N GLU A 37 9.77 -0.19 5.74
CA GLU A 37 9.10 -1.07 6.68
C GLU A 37 7.60 -1.10 6.41
N THR A 38 7.01 -2.28 6.61
CA THR A 38 5.60 -2.50 6.33
C THR A 38 4.71 -1.53 7.08
N SER A 39 5.00 -1.29 8.34
CA SER A 39 4.18 -0.38 9.15
C SER A 39 4.23 1.05 8.62
N GLU A 40 5.38 1.49 8.16
CA GLU A 40 5.53 2.83 7.62
C GLU A 40 4.83 2.96 6.28
N PHE A 41 4.94 1.95 5.45
CA PHE A 41 4.24 1.92 4.17
C PHE A 41 2.73 1.93 4.38
N GLU A 42 2.25 1.12 5.32
CA GLU A 42 0.84 1.06 5.64
C GLU A 42 0.30 2.41 6.10
N LYS A 43 1.02 3.08 6.99
CA LYS A 43 0.63 4.41 7.45
C LYS A 43 0.60 5.42 6.30
N ALA A 44 1.60 5.35 5.43
CA ALA A 44 1.68 6.26 4.29
C ALA A 44 0.51 6.04 3.33
N VAL A 45 0.16 4.79 3.06
CA VAL A 45 -0.97 4.45 2.21
C VAL A 45 -2.26 4.95 2.82
N ASN A 46 -2.46 4.71 4.10
CA ASN A 46 -3.67 5.15 4.79
C ASN A 46 -3.80 6.67 4.78
N LYS A 47 -2.69 7.35 5.00
CA LYS A 47 -2.68 8.81 4.95
C LYS A 47 -2.95 9.34 3.55
N THR A 48 -2.42 8.68 2.55
CA THR A 48 -2.67 9.04 1.15
C THR A 48 -4.15 8.92 0.82
N ILE A 49 -4.77 7.80 1.21
CA ILE A 49 -6.19 7.58 0.96
C ILE A 49 -7.02 8.67 1.64
N LYS A 50 -6.62 9.06 2.83
CA LYS A 50 -7.34 10.08 3.59
C LYS A 50 -7.22 11.47 2.98
N GLU A 51 -6.07 11.81 2.41
CA GLU A 51 -5.75 13.18 2.01
C GLU A 51 -5.87 13.46 0.52
N ILE A 52 -5.72 12.45 -0.32
CA ILE A 52 -5.65 12.64 -1.77
C ILE A 52 -6.92 12.13 -2.43
N LYS A 53 -7.53 12.99 -3.24
CA LYS A 53 -8.77 12.66 -3.94
C LYS A 53 -8.55 11.90 -5.24
N PHE A 54 -7.38 12.05 -5.83
CA PHE A 54 -7.06 11.44 -7.13
C PHE A 54 -6.24 10.20 -6.96
N ILE A 55 -6.17 9.36 -7.99
CA ILE A 55 -5.35 8.16 -7.96
C ILE A 55 -3.91 8.56 -7.62
N PRO A 56 -3.35 8.04 -6.52
CA PRO A 56 -2.03 8.45 -6.08
C PRO A 56 -0.92 7.88 -6.95
N LYS A 57 0.18 8.59 -6.98
CA LYS A 57 1.40 8.15 -7.63
C LYS A 57 2.41 7.75 -6.57
N ILE A 58 3.47 7.10 -6.99
CA ILE A 58 4.55 6.69 -6.07
C ILE A 58 5.02 7.86 -5.22
N ALA A 59 5.21 9.03 -5.84
CA ALA A 59 5.67 10.21 -5.14
C ALA A 59 4.73 10.65 -4.03
N ASP A 60 3.43 10.48 -4.23
CA ASP A 60 2.44 10.86 -3.22
C ASP A 60 2.56 10.03 -1.96
N VAL A 61 2.73 8.72 -2.14
CA VAL A 61 2.88 7.82 -1.00
C VAL A 61 4.25 8.02 -0.35
N ARG A 62 5.29 8.17 -1.15
CA ARG A 62 6.64 8.35 -0.64
C ARG A 62 6.77 9.61 0.20
N ALA A 63 6.11 10.68 -0.22
CA ALA A 63 6.13 11.93 0.53
C ALA A 63 5.50 11.80 1.91
N ARG A 64 4.70 10.77 2.12
CA ARG A 64 4.00 10.53 3.38
C ARG A 64 4.65 9.46 4.25
N ILE A 65 5.73 8.89 3.79
CA ILE A 65 6.49 7.95 4.61
C ILE A 65 7.29 8.76 5.63
N THR A 66 6.97 8.55 6.89
CA THR A 66 7.65 9.24 7.99
C THR A 66 8.10 8.20 9.00
N VAL A 67 9.31 8.38 9.52
CA VAL A 67 9.80 7.55 10.62
C VAL A 67 9.54 8.32 11.91
N ASN A 68 8.44 8.02 12.55
CA ASN A 68 8.10 8.67 13.81
C ASN A 68 7.89 7.59 14.87
N PRO A 69 8.84 7.42 15.80
CA PRO A 69 8.74 6.36 16.80
C PRO A 69 7.55 6.52 17.76
N ASN A 70 6.98 7.71 17.82
CA ASN A 70 5.83 7.96 18.69
C ASN A 70 4.51 7.72 17.98
N ASP A 71 4.56 7.41 16.69
CA ASP A 71 3.37 7.23 15.90
C ASP A 71 3.05 5.75 15.70
N TYR A 72 3.13 5.01 16.78
CA TYR A 72 2.71 3.61 16.77
C TYR A 72 1.20 3.58 16.83
N TYR A 73 0.60 2.94 15.86
CA TYR A 73 -0.80 2.70 15.99
C TYR A 73 -1.05 1.21 15.77
N THR A 74 -2.07 0.72 16.41
CA THR A 74 -2.35 -0.70 16.44
C THR A 74 -3.47 -1.10 15.51
N ASN A 75 -4.23 -0.12 15.03
CA ASN A 75 -5.39 -0.38 14.18
C ASN A 75 -5.18 0.24 12.81
N ASP A 76 -5.53 -0.53 11.80
CA ASP A 76 -5.54 -0.08 10.43
C ASP A 76 -6.97 0.36 10.09
N PRO A 77 -7.24 1.68 9.99
CA PRO A 77 -8.61 2.15 9.76
C PRO A 77 -9.16 1.77 8.39
N TYR A 78 -8.29 1.36 7.47
CA TYR A 78 -8.70 0.98 6.13
C TYR A 78 -8.60 -0.51 5.89
N ALA A 79 -8.51 -1.30 6.95
CA ALA A 79 -8.40 -2.75 6.82
C ALA A 79 -9.56 -3.35 6.04
N TYR A 80 -10.73 -2.74 6.11
CA TYR A 80 -11.91 -3.25 5.42
C TYR A 80 -11.81 -3.13 3.90
N LEU A 81 -10.83 -2.39 3.39
CA LEU A 81 -10.67 -2.18 1.95
C LEU A 81 -9.93 -3.31 1.26
N TYR A 82 -9.23 -4.16 1.99
CA TYR A 82 -8.56 -5.27 1.36
C TYR A 82 -9.26 -6.58 1.68
N LYS A 83 -9.16 -7.49 0.73
CA LYS A 83 -9.83 -8.78 0.82
C LYS A 83 -8.97 -9.76 1.61
N ASN A 84 -9.49 -10.97 1.78
CA ASN A 84 -8.76 -12.06 2.41
C ASN A 84 -7.36 -12.18 1.81
N LEU A 85 -6.37 -12.33 2.66
CA LEU A 85 -4.97 -12.31 2.27
C LEU A 85 -4.46 -13.63 1.69
N GLU A 86 -5.33 -14.47 1.19
CA GLU A 86 -4.88 -15.62 0.44
C GLU A 86 -4.20 -15.15 -0.85
N TRP A 87 -3.23 -15.92 -1.30
CA TRP A 87 -2.50 -15.56 -2.50
C TRP A 87 -3.43 -15.40 -3.69
N CYS A 88 -3.44 -14.23 -4.29
CA CYS A 88 -4.12 -14.05 -5.55
C CYS A 88 -3.15 -14.43 -6.68
N GLU A 89 -3.71 -14.72 -7.84
CA GLU A 89 -2.91 -15.14 -8.99
C GLU A 89 -1.82 -14.14 -9.34
N LEU A 90 -2.14 -12.86 -9.25
CA LEU A 90 -1.20 -11.81 -9.61
C LEU A 90 0.04 -11.83 -8.73
N VAL A 91 -0.14 -12.06 -7.44
CA VAL A 91 0.98 -12.11 -6.51
C VAL A 91 1.82 -13.36 -6.71
N LYS A 92 1.18 -14.47 -7.04
CA LYS A 92 1.89 -15.73 -7.29
C LYS A 92 2.79 -15.67 -8.51
N GLU A 93 2.42 -14.88 -9.48
CA GLU A 93 3.15 -14.77 -10.75
C GLU A 93 4.38 -13.87 -10.67
N TRP A 94 4.54 -13.17 -9.57
CA TRP A 94 5.70 -12.28 -9.44
C TRP A 94 7.02 -13.07 -9.44
#